data_59a969e318d48bb3f056d406f529e7ea
#
_entry.id   59a969e318d48bb3f056d406f529e7ea
#
_cell.length_a   1.000
_cell.length_b   1.000
_cell.length_c   1.000
_cell.angle_alpha   90.00
_cell.angle_beta   90.00
_cell.angle_gamma   90.00
#
_symmetry.space_group_name_H-M   'P 1'
#
loop_
_entity.id
_entity.type
_entity.pdbx_description
1 polymer ?
#
loop_
_entity_poly.entity_id
_entity_poly.type
_entity_poly.pdbx_seq_one_letter_code
_entity_poly.pdbx_strand_id
1 'polypeptide(L)'
;MAVIANRYEPLELAPAGAAVKARDMQTAQTVMLRPITRVDERLRALFHPSLVTIFDIVHDGAATFAACEFVQGRSLRLIMGGQPCNGRRAAEIVAEIANAVAELHSRGIYHGAITIDTVLLTAKGKAKLDLVHATDSAESTDLDQLRVLLKDLTGYERPDLADAGSAAVLAARLRSQ
;
A
#
# COMPACT_ATOMS: atom_id res chain seq x y z
N MET A 1 -25.57 -8.78 11.13
CA MET A 1 -25.03 -7.97 10.01
C MET A 1 -25.27 -8.73 8.73
N ALA A 2 -25.62 -8.04 7.63
CA ALA A 2 -25.82 -8.71 6.36
C ALA A 2 -24.49 -9.17 5.77
N VAL A 3 -24.46 -10.34 5.14
CA VAL A 3 -23.29 -10.87 4.42
C VAL A 3 -23.12 -10.08 3.13
N ILE A 4 -21.93 -9.58 2.86
CA ILE A 4 -21.59 -8.77 1.67
C ILE A 4 -21.23 -9.74 0.53
N ALA A 5 -21.82 -9.49 -0.65
CA ALA A 5 -21.64 -10.30 -1.87
C ALA A 5 -21.83 -11.83 -1.64
N ASN A 6 -22.72 -12.22 -0.74
CA ASN A 6 -22.99 -13.62 -0.33
C ASN A 6 -21.74 -14.41 0.09
N ARG A 7 -20.64 -13.75 0.47
CA ARG A 7 -19.35 -14.39 0.77
C ARG A 7 -18.66 -13.83 1.99
N TYR A 8 -18.79 -12.56 2.28
CA TYR A 8 -18.02 -11.91 3.32
C TYR A 8 -18.89 -11.55 4.52
N GLU A 9 -18.60 -12.16 5.67
CA GLU A 9 -19.27 -11.87 6.93
C GLU A 9 -18.55 -10.75 7.66
N PRO A 10 -19.18 -9.57 7.86
CA PRO A 10 -18.59 -8.47 8.63
C PRO A 10 -18.30 -8.89 10.07
N LEU A 11 -17.09 -8.60 10.56
CA LEU A 11 -16.67 -8.89 11.94
C LEU A 11 -16.88 -7.70 12.88
N GLU A 12 -17.18 -6.53 12.33
CA GLU A 12 -17.41 -5.28 13.07
C GLU A 12 -18.44 -4.41 12.37
N LEU A 13 -19.06 -3.50 13.11
CA LEU A 13 -19.92 -2.47 12.55
C LEU A 13 -19.03 -1.35 11.98
N ALA A 14 -19.27 -1.00 10.73
CA ALA A 14 -18.60 0.12 10.10
C ALA A 14 -19.62 1.10 9.54
N PRO A 15 -19.33 2.42 9.51
CA PRO A 15 -20.17 3.41 8.83
C PRO A 15 -20.33 3.07 7.35
N ALA A 16 -21.43 3.52 6.76
CA ALA A 16 -21.65 3.39 5.32
C ALA A 16 -20.47 4.01 4.53
N GLY A 17 -19.92 3.26 3.57
CA GLY A 17 -18.80 3.71 2.78
C GLY A 17 -17.41 3.60 3.45
N ALA A 18 -17.32 3.07 4.67
CA ALA A 18 -16.05 2.80 5.32
C ALA A 18 -15.51 1.39 4.98
N ALA A 19 -14.22 1.19 5.20
CA ALA A 19 -13.62 -0.14 5.13
C ALA A 19 -14.17 -1.03 6.25
N VAL A 20 -14.42 -2.32 5.95
CA VAL A 20 -15.02 -3.28 6.87
C VAL A 20 -14.11 -4.48 7.02
N LYS A 21 -13.75 -4.79 8.25
CA LYS A 21 -13.10 -6.07 8.56
C LYS A 21 -14.13 -7.19 8.44
N ALA A 22 -13.84 -8.20 7.63
CA ALA A 22 -14.75 -9.28 7.35
C ALA A 22 -14.04 -10.63 7.33
N ARG A 23 -14.82 -11.70 7.50
CA ARG A 23 -14.39 -13.08 7.29
C ARG A 23 -14.85 -13.54 5.91
N ASP A 24 -13.93 -14.00 5.09
CA ASP A 24 -14.25 -14.70 3.86
C ASP A 24 -14.74 -16.11 4.21
N MET A 25 -16.02 -16.40 3.97
CA MET A 25 -16.63 -17.70 4.31
C MET A 25 -16.14 -18.86 3.43
N GLN A 26 -15.54 -18.56 2.27
CA GLN A 26 -14.97 -19.60 1.39
C GLN A 26 -13.57 -20.04 1.84
N THR A 27 -12.74 -19.10 2.28
CA THR A 27 -11.35 -19.35 2.65
C THR A 27 -11.11 -19.36 4.16
N ALA A 28 -12.10 -18.94 4.94
CA ALA A 28 -12.03 -18.70 6.38
C ALA A 28 -10.99 -17.64 6.80
N GLN A 29 -10.46 -16.87 5.84
CA GLN A 29 -9.50 -15.82 6.09
C GLN A 29 -10.17 -14.52 6.53
N THR A 30 -9.47 -13.74 7.36
CA THR A 30 -9.86 -12.36 7.66
C THR A 30 -9.35 -11.46 6.55
N VAL A 31 -10.25 -10.65 5.99
CA VAL A 31 -9.97 -9.67 4.94
C VAL A 31 -10.43 -8.28 5.36
N MET A 32 -9.93 -7.27 4.66
CA MET A 32 -10.45 -5.90 4.72
C MET A 32 -11.22 -5.63 3.44
N LEU A 33 -12.54 -5.45 3.53
CA LEU A 33 -13.36 -5.00 2.42
C LEU A 33 -13.29 -3.48 2.34
N ARG A 34 -12.82 -2.96 1.23
CA ARG A 34 -12.67 -1.52 1.00
C ARG A 34 -13.57 -1.09 -0.13
N PRO A 35 -14.50 -0.14 0.11
CA PRO A 35 -15.30 0.43 -0.97
C PRO A 35 -14.39 1.08 -2.00
N ILE A 36 -14.65 0.80 -3.26
CA ILE A 36 -13.90 1.35 -4.39
C ILE A 36 -14.85 1.84 -5.47
N THR A 37 -14.44 2.90 -6.15
CA THR A 37 -15.14 3.38 -7.37
C THR A 37 -14.42 2.91 -8.63
N ARG A 38 -13.12 2.67 -8.54
CA ARG A 38 -12.24 2.21 -9.62
C ARG A 38 -11.07 1.45 -9.04
N VAL A 39 -10.66 0.40 -9.72
CA VAL A 39 -9.41 -0.33 -9.45
C VAL A 39 -8.91 -0.91 -10.76
N ASP A 40 -7.60 -1.00 -10.91
CA ASP A 40 -6.98 -1.71 -12.02
C ASP A 40 -7.07 -3.22 -11.75
N GLU A 41 -7.78 -3.96 -12.59
CA GLU A 41 -7.93 -5.41 -12.48
C GLU A 41 -6.59 -6.17 -12.47
N ARG A 42 -5.54 -5.58 -13.04
CA ARG A 42 -4.19 -6.15 -13.02
C ARG A 42 -3.57 -6.21 -11.62
N LEU A 43 -4.11 -5.42 -10.66
CA LEU A 43 -3.70 -5.45 -9.25
C LEU A 43 -4.26 -6.67 -8.50
N ARG A 44 -5.29 -7.31 -9.05
CA ARG A 44 -5.91 -8.49 -8.45
C ARG A 44 -4.93 -9.65 -8.42
N ALA A 45 -4.82 -10.31 -7.26
CA ALA A 45 -3.91 -11.42 -7.02
C ALA A 45 -2.43 -11.11 -7.32
N LEU A 46 -2.02 -9.83 -7.25
CA LEU A 46 -0.62 -9.45 -7.28
C LEU A 46 -0.01 -9.67 -5.90
N PHE A 47 0.93 -10.60 -5.80
CA PHE A 47 1.58 -10.94 -4.54
C PHE A 47 2.99 -10.39 -4.47
N HIS A 48 3.26 -9.56 -3.48
CA HIS A 48 4.59 -9.09 -3.12
C HIS A 48 4.66 -8.80 -1.61
N PRO A 49 5.76 -9.13 -0.90
CA PRO A 49 5.85 -8.94 0.56
C PRO A 49 5.55 -7.53 1.04
N SER A 50 5.88 -6.51 0.23
CA SER A 50 5.67 -5.09 0.54
C SER A 50 4.49 -4.48 -0.23
N LEU A 51 3.53 -5.26 -0.70
CA LEU A 51 2.23 -4.81 -1.21
C LEU A 51 1.11 -5.37 -0.35
N VAL A 52 0.06 -4.59 -0.17
CA VAL A 52 -1.21 -5.09 0.36
C VAL A 52 -1.93 -5.82 -0.76
N THR A 53 -2.08 -7.13 -0.64
CA THR A 53 -2.68 -7.96 -1.68
C THR A 53 -4.17 -7.64 -1.82
N ILE A 54 -4.63 -7.44 -3.05
CA ILE A 54 -6.05 -7.45 -3.42
C ILE A 54 -6.40 -8.87 -3.87
N PHE A 55 -7.17 -9.59 -3.06
CA PHE A 55 -7.56 -10.98 -3.36
C PHE A 55 -8.66 -11.04 -4.41
N ASP A 56 -9.64 -10.14 -4.30
CA ASP A 56 -10.81 -10.14 -5.17
C ASP A 56 -11.45 -8.75 -5.26
N ILE A 57 -12.26 -8.55 -6.31
CA ILE A 57 -13.13 -7.39 -6.48
C ILE A 57 -14.54 -7.92 -6.56
N VAL A 58 -15.39 -7.47 -5.67
CA VAL A 58 -16.75 -7.99 -5.52
C VAL A 58 -17.80 -6.88 -5.59
N HIS A 59 -18.95 -7.23 -6.10
CA HIS A 59 -20.09 -6.34 -6.21
C HIS A 59 -21.19 -6.77 -5.25
N ASP A 60 -21.77 -5.81 -4.54
CA ASP A 60 -22.92 -6.02 -3.66
C ASP A 60 -23.94 -4.89 -3.90
N GLY A 61 -24.98 -5.21 -4.66
CA GLY A 61 -25.89 -4.21 -5.17
C GLY A 61 -25.19 -3.17 -6.06
N ALA A 62 -25.27 -1.90 -5.69
CA ALA A 62 -24.61 -0.79 -6.40
C ALA A 62 -23.18 -0.54 -5.89
N ALA A 63 -22.75 -1.19 -4.81
CA ALA A 63 -21.43 -1.00 -4.22
C ALA A 63 -20.42 -1.98 -4.80
N THR A 64 -19.17 -1.53 -4.96
CA THR A 64 -18.05 -2.36 -5.35
C THR A 64 -17.01 -2.31 -4.23
N PHE A 65 -16.46 -3.48 -3.89
CA PHE A 65 -15.46 -3.62 -2.84
C PHE A 65 -14.21 -4.34 -3.37
N ALA A 66 -13.04 -3.88 -2.94
CA ALA A 66 -11.82 -4.65 -3.00
C ALA A 66 -11.69 -5.48 -1.72
N ALA A 67 -11.59 -6.81 -1.85
CA ALA A 67 -11.28 -7.70 -0.75
C ALA A 67 -9.76 -7.79 -0.61
N CYS A 68 -9.21 -7.11 0.39
CA CYS A 68 -7.78 -6.94 0.58
C CYS A 68 -7.25 -7.77 1.75
N GLU A 69 -5.96 -8.01 1.74
CA GLU A 69 -5.22 -8.52 2.89
C GLU A 69 -5.52 -7.66 4.14
N PHE A 70 -5.86 -8.31 5.25
CA PHE A 70 -5.96 -7.64 6.54
C PHE A 70 -4.56 -7.48 7.14
N VAL A 71 -3.99 -6.28 7.00
CA VAL A 71 -2.67 -5.96 7.56
C VAL A 71 -2.80 -5.59 9.03
N GLN A 72 -2.20 -6.39 9.91
CA GLN A 72 -2.04 -6.01 11.33
C GLN A 72 -0.93 -4.96 11.45
N GLY A 73 -1.29 -3.70 11.26
CA GLY A 73 -0.36 -2.58 11.24
C GLY A 73 -1.09 -1.24 11.24
N ARG A 74 -0.31 -0.18 11.11
CA ARG A 74 -0.81 1.21 11.03
C ARG A 74 -0.08 1.95 9.92
N SER A 75 -0.69 3.02 9.39
CA SER A 75 -0.01 3.91 8.45
C SER A 75 1.21 4.57 9.11
N LEU A 76 2.20 4.90 8.30
CA LEU A 76 3.38 5.62 8.78
C LEU A 76 2.99 6.93 9.45
N ARG A 77 1.97 7.63 8.94
CA ARG A 77 1.45 8.86 9.57
C ARG A 77 1.10 8.64 11.04
N LEU A 78 0.36 7.58 11.34
CA LEU A 78 -0.06 7.28 12.72
C LEU A 78 1.09 6.85 13.62
N ILE A 79 2.10 6.16 13.04
CA ILE A 79 3.27 5.68 13.80
C ILE A 79 4.23 6.82 14.11
N MET A 80 4.46 7.71 13.15
CA MET A 80 5.39 8.83 13.32
C MET A 80 4.87 9.88 14.31
N GLY A 81 3.53 10.07 14.39
CA GLY A 81 2.95 11.07 15.30
C GLY A 81 3.51 12.50 15.09
N GLY A 82 3.97 12.82 13.87
CA GLY A 82 4.58 14.09 13.53
C GLY A 82 6.10 14.19 13.83
N GLN A 83 6.73 13.11 14.29
CA GLN A 83 8.17 13.09 14.57
C GLN A 83 8.94 12.36 13.45
N PRO A 84 10.12 12.86 13.03
CA PRO A 84 10.97 12.17 12.07
C PRO A 84 11.44 10.83 12.64
N CYS A 85 11.60 9.84 11.77
CA CYS A 85 12.20 8.57 12.17
C CYS A 85 13.71 8.55 11.92
N ASN A 86 14.39 7.57 12.51
CA ASN A 86 15.82 7.37 12.27
C ASN A 86 16.10 7.18 10.77
N GLY A 87 17.12 7.86 10.23
CA GLY A 87 17.45 7.88 8.81
C GLY A 87 17.71 6.48 8.21
N ARG A 88 18.37 5.60 8.95
CA ARG A 88 18.58 4.21 8.53
C ARG A 88 17.25 3.46 8.40
N ARG A 89 16.38 3.61 9.40
CA ARG A 89 15.06 2.97 9.37
C ARG A 89 14.18 3.52 8.24
N ALA A 90 14.22 4.83 7.99
CA ALA A 90 13.55 5.45 6.86
C ALA A 90 14.04 4.88 5.53
N ALA A 91 15.36 4.76 5.35
CA ALA A 91 15.97 4.17 4.15
C ALA A 91 15.53 2.70 3.93
N GLU A 92 15.48 1.90 5.00
CA GLU A 92 14.99 0.51 4.95
C GLU A 92 13.52 0.44 4.49
N ILE A 93 12.65 1.28 5.08
CA ILE A 93 11.23 1.35 4.72
C ILE A 93 11.06 1.75 3.26
N VAL A 94 11.72 2.84 2.84
CA VAL A 94 11.59 3.32 1.45
C VAL A 94 12.18 2.32 0.46
N ALA A 95 13.27 1.63 0.81
CA ALA A 95 13.84 0.58 -0.04
C ALA A 95 12.89 -0.64 -0.19
N GLU A 96 12.18 -1.04 0.88
CA GLU A 96 11.15 -2.08 0.81
C GLU A 96 10.02 -1.67 -0.15
N ILE A 97 9.52 -0.43 -0.04
CA ILE A 97 8.46 0.09 -0.92
C ILE A 97 8.96 0.27 -2.35
N ALA A 98 10.17 0.80 -2.56
CA ALA A 98 10.73 0.98 -3.89
C ALA A 98 10.90 -0.35 -4.65
N ASN A 99 11.20 -1.46 -3.97
CA ASN A 99 11.20 -2.79 -4.62
C ASN A 99 9.80 -3.22 -5.04
N ALA A 100 8.79 -2.97 -4.21
CA ALA A 100 7.41 -3.27 -4.56
C ALA A 100 6.94 -2.43 -5.75
N VAL A 101 7.33 -1.15 -5.80
CA VAL A 101 7.05 -0.25 -6.92
C VAL A 101 7.78 -0.70 -8.18
N ALA A 102 9.02 -1.18 -8.09
CA ALA A 102 9.74 -1.75 -9.24
C ALA A 102 9.02 -2.98 -9.82
N GLU A 103 8.42 -3.82 -8.98
CA GLU A 103 7.60 -4.95 -9.43
C GLU A 103 6.32 -4.47 -10.15
N LEU A 104 5.67 -3.40 -9.66
CA LEU A 104 4.53 -2.79 -10.36
C LEU A 104 4.96 -2.25 -11.72
N HIS A 105 6.05 -1.48 -11.78
CA HIS A 105 6.58 -0.88 -13.01
C HIS A 105 6.96 -1.93 -14.06
N SER A 106 7.51 -3.08 -13.65
CA SER A 106 7.81 -4.19 -14.56
C SER A 106 6.59 -4.75 -15.28
N ARG A 107 5.40 -4.51 -14.74
CA ARG A 107 4.09 -4.89 -15.29
C ARG A 107 3.37 -3.73 -15.98
N GLY A 108 4.01 -2.57 -16.11
CA GLY A 108 3.41 -1.36 -16.65
C GLY A 108 2.29 -0.79 -15.77
N ILE A 109 2.39 -1.00 -14.46
CA ILE A 109 1.45 -0.47 -13.46
C ILE A 109 2.18 0.61 -12.66
N TYR A 110 1.55 1.76 -12.49
CA TYR A 110 2.07 2.88 -11.72
C TYR A 110 1.12 3.17 -10.56
N HIS A 111 1.67 3.52 -9.38
CA HIS A 111 0.88 3.68 -8.18
C HIS A 111 0.26 5.08 -8.07
N GLY A 112 1.06 6.12 -8.24
CA GLY A 112 0.61 7.53 -8.27
C GLY A 112 0.16 8.14 -6.93
N ALA A 113 0.19 7.36 -5.83
CA ALA A 113 -0.24 7.82 -4.52
C ALA A 113 0.61 7.25 -3.37
N ILE A 114 1.95 7.32 -3.51
CA ILE A 114 2.88 6.81 -2.49
C ILE A 114 3.15 7.89 -1.44
N THR A 115 2.60 7.73 -0.25
CA THR A 115 2.66 8.71 0.85
C THR A 115 2.77 8.01 2.21
N ILE A 116 3.02 8.78 3.27
CA ILE A 116 2.99 8.25 4.66
C ILE A 116 1.61 7.72 5.09
N ASP A 117 0.54 8.04 4.36
CA ASP A 117 -0.81 7.52 4.61
C ASP A 117 -1.06 6.17 3.94
N THR A 118 -0.49 5.96 2.75
CA THR A 118 -0.67 4.75 1.93
C THR A 118 0.37 3.67 2.22
N VAL A 119 1.42 3.98 2.99
CA VAL A 119 2.39 2.99 3.47
C VAL A 119 2.04 2.57 4.88
N LEU A 120 1.80 1.26 5.05
CA LEU A 120 1.51 0.61 6.32
C LEU A 120 2.78 -0.03 6.88
N LEU A 121 2.97 0.05 8.19
CA LEU A 121 4.00 -0.69 8.91
C LEU A 121 3.33 -1.77 9.76
N THR A 122 3.68 -3.03 9.50
CA THR A 122 3.15 -4.18 10.24
C THR A 122 3.72 -4.22 11.67
N ALA A 123 3.08 -4.98 12.57
CA ALA A 123 3.59 -5.23 13.92
C ALA A 123 5.00 -5.86 13.92
N LYS A 124 5.39 -6.54 12.84
CA LYS A 124 6.73 -7.12 12.63
C LYS A 124 7.73 -6.12 12.02
N GLY A 125 7.33 -4.87 11.84
CA GLY A 125 8.17 -3.83 11.27
C GLY A 125 8.35 -3.89 9.75
N LYS A 126 7.53 -4.64 9.00
CA LYS A 126 7.59 -4.68 7.53
C LYS A 126 6.72 -3.59 6.92
N ALA A 127 7.23 -2.92 5.90
CA ALA A 127 6.48 -1.92 5.16
C ALA A 127 5.64 -2.57 4.05
N LYS A 128 4.39 -2.12 3.90
CA LYS A 128 3.48 -2.53 2.83
C LYS A 128 2.81 -1.32 2.20
N LEU A 129 2.82 -1.25 0.87
CA LEU A 129 2.13 -0.23 0.10
C LEU A 129 0.69 -0.66 -0.18
N ASP A 130 -0.24 0.24 0.07
CA ASP A 130 -1.67 0.02 -0.11
C ASP A 130 -2.09 0.29 -1.57
N LEU A 131 -2.46 -0.75 -2.29
CA LEU A 131 -2.80 -0.70 -3.73
C LEU A 131 -4.17 -0.12 -4.04
N VAL A 132 -5.09 -0.04 -3.06
CA VAL A 132 -6.45 0.50 -3.30
C VAL A 132 -6.43 1.97 -3.70
N HIS A 133 -5.38 2.69 -3.38
CA HIS A 133 -5.19 4.09 -3.76
C HIS A 133 -4.41 4.28 -5.06
N ALA A 134 -4.03 3.21 -5.77
CA ALA A 134 -3.33 3.31 -7.05
C ALA A 134 -4.17 4.09 -8.08
N THR A 135 -3.53 4.99 -8.81
CA THR A 135 -4.14 5.88 -9.79
C THR A 135 -3.43 5.77 -11.14
N ASP A 136 -4.07 6.26 -12.20
CA ASP A 136 -3.38 6.41 -13.49
C ASP A 136 -2.26 7.44 -13.32
N SER A 137 -1.03 7.00 -13.43
CA SER A 137 0.17 7.78 -13.15
C SER A 137 1.32 7.40 -14.09
N ALA A 138 2.50 7.95 -13.85
CA ALA A 138 3.72 7.66 -14.59
C ALA A 138 4.84 7.20 -13.64
N GLU A 139 5.81 6.48 -14.19
CA GLU A 139 6.99 6.02 -13.44
C GLU A 139 7.71 7.16 -12.71
N SER A 140 7.88 8.32 -13.38
CA SER A 140 8.51 9.49 -12.80
C SER A 140 7.78 10.01 -11.56
N THR A 141 6.44 9.96 -11.56
CA THR A 141 5.62 10.37 -10.41
C THR A 141 5.89 9.49 -9.20
N ASP A 142 5.94 8.17 -9.37
CA ASP A 142 6.22 7.24 -8.28
C ASP A 142 7.64 7.45 -7.73
N LEU A 143 8.63 7.71 -8.60
CA LEU A 143 10.00 8.00 -8.17
C LEU A 143 10.08 9.27 -7.32
N ASP A 144 9.41 10.33 -7.74
CA ASP A 144 9.35 11.57 -6.97
C ASP A 144 8.65 11.38 -5.63
N GLN A 145 7.55 10.62 -5.63
CA GLN A 145 6.83 10.28 -4.39
C GLN A 145 7.67 9.44 -3.42
N LEU A 146 8.50 8.52 -3.90
CA LEU A 146 9.44 7.77 -3.06
C LEU A 146 10.50 8.69 -2.41
N ARG A 147 10.98 9.70 -3.14
CA ARG A 147 11.90 10.72 -2.59
C ARG A 147 11.21 11.59 -1.55
N VAL A 148 9.99 12.03 -1.84
CA VAL A 148 9.15 12.78 -0.89
C VAL A 148 8.86 11.95 0.36
N LEU A 149 8.52 10.67 0.20
CA LEU A 149 8.32 9.75 1.32
C LEU A 149 9.55 9.68 2.23
N LEU A 150 10.75 9.58 1.66
CA LEU A 150 12.00 9.58 2.43
C LEU A 150 12.20 10.92 3.18
N LYS A 151 11.94 12.04 2.52
CA LYS A 151 11.98 13.36 3.14
C LYS A 151 10.99 13.49 4.29
N ASP A 152 9.76 13.05 4.09
CA ASP A 152 8.71 13.08 5.13
C ASP A 152 9.12 12.24 6.35
N LEU A 153 9.77 11.10 6.13
CA LEU A 153 10.23 10.23 7.19
C LEU A 153 11.45 10.78 7.96
N THR A 154 12.35 11.48 7.29
CA THR A 154 13.63 11.92 7.86
C THR A 154 13.66 13.41 8.24
N GLY A 155 12.82 14.23 7.61
CA GLY A 155 12.84 15.69 7.72
C GLY A 155 13.87 16.37 6.81
N TYR A 156 14.62 15.62 5.98
CA TYR A 156 15.63 16.19 5.06
C TYR A 156 15.63 15.54 3.69
N GLU A 157 16.08 16.29 2.68
CA GLU A 157 16.22 15.78 1.31
C GLU A 157 17.51 14.99 1.12
N ARG A 158 17.49 14.09 0.13
CA ARG A 158 18.63 13.28 -0.29
C ARG A 158 18.95 13.56 -1.78
N PRO A 159 19.73 14.62 -2.06
CA PRO A 159 20.07 15.00 -3.43
C PRO A 159 20.83 13.92 -4.21
N ASP A 160 21.58 13.07 -3.51
CA ASP A 160 22.30 11.92 -4.08
C ASP A 160 21.39 10.83 -4.68
N LEU A 161 20.09 10.90 -4.42
CA LEU A 161 19.07 10.01 -5.00
C LEU A 161 18.32 10.65 -6.18
N ALA A 162 18.60 11.91 -6.50
CA ALA A 162 17.86 12.66 -7.53
C ALA A 162 17.96 12.03 -8.93
N ASP A 163 19.10 11.42 -9.26
CA ASP A 163 19.38 10.79 -10.54
C ASP A 163 19.07 9.28 -10.58
N ALA A 164 18.42 8.74 -9.57
CA ALA A 164 17.95 7.36 -9.61
C ALA A 164 16.85 7.22 -10.67
N GLY A 165 17.19 6.63 -11.81
CA GLY A 165 16.32 6.55 -12.99
C GLY A 165 15.22 5.49 -12.90
N SER A 166 15.19 4.67 -11.84
CA SER A 166 14.13 3.69 -11.58
C SER A 166 13.98 3.38 -10.10
N ALA A 167 12.83 2.81 -9.72
CA ALA A 167 12.56 2.39 -8.34
C ALA A 167 13.55 1.30 -7.87
N ALA A 168 13.97 0.40 -8.76
CA ALA A 168 14.97 -0.61 -8.45
C ALA A 168 16.34 -0.01 -8.13
N VAL A 169 16.79 1.00 -8.89
CA VAL A 169 18.05 1.72 -8.64
C VAL A 169 17.97 2.50 -7.33
N LEU A 170 16.85 3.17 -7.06
CA LEU A 170 16.62 3.89 -5.81
C LEU A 170 16.69 2.94 -4.61
N ALA A 171 16.01 1.79 -4.69
CA ALA A 171 16.05 0.76 -3.64
C ALA A 171 17.48 0.23 -3.38
N ALA A 172 18.25 -0.01 -4.44
CA ALA A 172 19.64 -0.48 -4.32
C ALA A 172 20.53 0.55 -3.62
N ARG A 173 20.44 1.83 -4.00
CA ARG A 173 21.20 2.92 -3.37
C ARG A 173 20.85 3.11 -1.89
N LEU A 174 19.60 2.97 -1.51
CA LEU A 174 19.16 3.07 -0.11
C LEU A 174 19.70 1.94 0.78
N ARG A 175 19.95 0.75 0.20
CA ARG A 175 20.50 -0.39 0.94
C ARG A 175 22.02 -0.37 1.10
N SER A 176 22.72 0.37 0.27
CA SER A 176 24.20 0.43 0.28
C SER A 176 24.78 1.43 1.29
N GLN A 177 23.96 1.97 2.19
CA GLN A 177 24.34 3.02 3.15
C GLN A 177 24.40 2.56 4.61
#